data_107778564cfd0b368a3991c4fa165fca
#
_entry.id   107778564cfd0b368a3991c4fa165fca
#
_cell.length_a   1.000
_cell.length_b   1.000
_cell.length_c   1.000
_cell.angle_alpha   90.00
_cell.angle_beta   90.00
_cell.angle_gamma   90.00
#
_symmetry.space_group_name_H-M   'P 1'
#
loop_
_entity.id
_entity.type
_entity.pdbx_description
1 polymer ?
#
loop_
_entity_poly.entity_id
_entity_poly.type
_entity_poly.pdbx_seq_one_letter_code
_entity_poly.pdbx_strand_id
1 'polypeptide(L)'
;MNIQQWCNVDESLIVAETDEIYKKYSGLPYSNKNILSLSKLRFMNSKLFLDSYDEPVELYVSAADSFVESSTRDLELKLHDQRTKKIVSKKHLFPDGIRINWNNWRQYNSHEKDSGKRKEVFDEFIIATRYISPIIFDRFKKIKILYSKVNDQNESVRTIELDPLNSYLYHERISYEKLVDFVTNMGNKARKPFEKTLKDISSEILGRNAEYYDDFYFFRNKVYDDFQKVFHKIDPIKEVKKILKILSFDLTKISFDFEDRKDKYPSPICFFVQIPQDIRILYKSESPYFDLQGCFHESGHAMHASSINSKLEYWKKYFISMGVAEIFSILLERLTKNRIFLQNSLGINDSNLLDKLEQRNNFMELFFVTFYSANSLMKADFWKKDLNVSKSNSLYSDLVKRFTGIKVPGEYWMLHHILPEAIMYVPSYLFAAIRAKELDLVLVNKFGEKWWLDKAAGNYLKDLMSPGSDIDLSSFSNLDTSLFLKEINSTIN
;
A
#
# COMPACT_ATOMS: atom_id res chain seq x y z
N MET A 1 35.21 10.32 -0.49
CA MET A 1 34.40 9.33 0.30
C MET A 1 34.34 8.07 -0.53
N ASN A 2 34.60 6.88 0.01
CA ASN A 2 34.38 5.66 -0.76
C ASN A 2 32.90 5.22 -0.65
N ILE A 3 32.47 4.27 -1.52
CA ILE A 3 31.08 3.79 -1.57
C ILE A 3 30.59 3.31 -0.20
N GLN A 4 31.41 2.54 0.53
CA GLN A 4 31.03 2.04 1.85
C GLN A 4 30.81 3.16 2.87
N GLN A 5 31.65 4.19 2.85
CA GLN A 5 31.47 5.36 3.73
C GLN A 5 30.21 6.13 3.35
N TRP A 6 29.92 6.25 2.05
CA TRP A 6 28.68 6.86 1.57
C TRP A 6 27.45 6.09 2.07
N CYS A 7 27.43 4.75 1.89
CA CYS A 7 26.34 3.88 2.36
C CYS A 7 26.08 4.02 3.86
N ASN A 8 27.13 4.06 4.68
CA ASN A 8 26.98 4.19 6.14
C ASN A 8 26.35 5.55 6.52
N VAL A 9 26.71 6.62 5.82
CA VAL A 9 26.11 7.96 6.03
C VAL A 9 24.65 7.94 5.61
N ASP A 10 24.32 7.39 4.44
CA ASP A 10 22.96 7.36 3.92
C ASP A 10 22.02 6.50 4.79
N GLU A 11 22.49 5.32 5.24
CA GLU A 11 21.75 4.47 6.19
C GLU A 11 21.42 5.23 7.48
N SER A 12 22.40 5.97 8.05
CA SER A 12 22.19 6.76 9.26
C SER A 12 21.15 7.87 9.06
N LEU A 13 21.15 8.51 7.89
CA LEU A 13 20.21 9.57 7.54
C LEU A 13 18.79 9.01 7.32
N ILE A 14 18.65 7.86 6.64
CA ILE A 14 17.36 7.19 6.47
C ILE A 14 16.77 6.81 7.83
N VAL A 15 17.55 6.19 8.71
CA VAL A 15 17.09 5.82 10.06
C VAL A 15 16.55 7.03 10.81
N ALA A 16 17.31 8.12 10.84
CA ALA A 16 16.91 9.33 11.56
C ALA A 16 15.67 10.01 10.93
N GLU A 17 15.59 10.08 9.60
CA GLU A 17 14.45 10.67 8.88
C GLU A 17 13.18 9.83 9.07
N THR A 18 13.29 8.50 8.96
CA THR A 18 12.17 7.58 9.13
C THR A 18 11.63 7.62 10.56
N ASP A 19 12.48 7.73 11.58
CA ASP A 19 12.06 7.90 12.98
C ASP A 19 11.26 9.20 13.19
N GLU A 20 11.69 10.32 12.62
CA GLU A 20 10.95 11.59 12.70
C GLU A 20 9.62 11.55 11.92
N ILE A 21 9.58 10.88 10.76
CA ILE A 21 8.34 10.68 9.99
C ILE A 21 7.39 9.75 10.76
N TYR A 22 7.90 8.69 11.38
CA TYR A 22 7.10 7.83 12.25
C TYR A 22 6.46 8.62 13.38
N LYS A 23 7.21 9.46 14.10
CA LYS A 23 6.69 10.32 15.17
C LYS A 23 5.55 11.21 14.65
N LYS A 24 5.75 11.85 13.49
CA LYS A 24 4.72 12.68 12.85
C LYS A 24 3.44 11.89 12.58
N TYR A 25 3.54 10.72 11.98
CA TYR A 25 2.37 9.91 11.61
C TYR A 25 1.72 9.22 12.81
N SER A 26 2.48 8.96 13.86
CA SER A 26 1.98 8.42 15.12
C SER A 26 1.23 9.43 15.97
N GLY A 27 1.27 10.73 15.64
CA GLY A 27 0.75 11.80 16.49
C GLY A 27 1.61 12.05 17.75
N LEU A 28 2.88 11.65 17.72
CA LEU A 28 3.90 11.92 18.74
C LEU A 28 4.57 13.28 18.50
N PRO A 29 5.25 13.87 19.49
CA PRO A 29 6.02 15.09 19.26
C PRO A 29 7.08 14.91 18.17
N TYR A 30 7.06 15.76 17.16
CA TYR A 30 7.97 15.75 16.00
C TYR A 30 8.36 17.16 15.56
N SER A 31 9.33 17.28 14.67
CA SER A 31 9.76 18.54 14.10
C SER A 31 9.86 18.50 12.58
N ASN A 32 8.99 19.22 11.88
CA ASN A 32 9.11 19.41 10.43
C ASN A 32 10.49 20.01 10.05
N LYS A 33 11.08 20.84 10.91
CA LYS A 33 12.42 21.40 10.68
C LYS A 33 13.48 20.29 10.70
N ASN A 34 13.38 19.33 11.62
CA ASN A 34 14.30 18.19 11.67
C ASN A 34 14.14 17.32 10.43
N ILE A 35 12.91 16.96 10.04
CA ILE A 35 12.65 16.19 8.82
C ILE A 35 13.29 16.88 7.61
N LEU A 36 13.05 18.18 7.41
CA LEU A 36 13.61 18.94 6.29
C LEU A 36 15.14 19.03 6.34
N SER A 37 15.72 19.13 7.54
CA SER A 37 17.18 19.14 7.70
C SER A 37 17.80 17.80 7.33
N LEU A 38 17.20 16.68 7.75
CA LEU A 38 17.62 15.32 7.41
C LEU A 38 17.47 15.06 5.91
N SER A 39 16.33 15.42 5.32
CA SER A 39 16.12 15.33 3.88
C SER A 39 17.15 16.14 3.08
N LYS A 40 17.53 17.34 3.56
CA LYS A 40 18.59 18.13 2.92
C LYS A 40 19.95 17.44 2.97
N LEU A 41 20.29 16.80 4.09
CA LEU A 41 21.52 16.03 4.19
C LEU A 41 21.50 14.80 3.27
N ARG A 42 20.37 14.07 3.20
CA ARG A 42 20.18 12.97 2.24
C ARG A 42 20.33 13.45 0.80
N PHE A 43 19.70 14.55 0.45
CA PHE A 43 19.84 15.17 -0.87
C PHE A 43 21.32 15.44 -1.22
N MET A 44 22.07 16.04 -0.29
CA MET A 44 23.48 16.34 -0.51
C MET A 44 24.32 15.06 -0.64
N ASN A 45 24.03 14.05 0.18
CA ASN A 45 24.70 12.77 0.15
C ASN A 45 24.42 12.01 -1.16
N SER A 46 23.16 11.94 -1.59
CA SER A 46 22.78 11.29 -2.86
C SER A 46 23.36 12.02 -4.06
N LYS A 47 23.37 13.38 -4.05
CA LYS A 47 24.02 14.16 -5.09
C LYS A 47 25.52 13.87 -5.19
N LEU A 48 26.21 13.79 -4.04
CA LEU A 48 27.64 13.46 -4.02
C LEU A 48 27.91 12.08 -4.65
N PHE A 49 27.04 11.09 -4.42
CA PHE A 49 27.16 9.78 -5.06
C PHE A 49 26.99 9.90 -6.58
N LEU A 50 25.88 10.51 -7.03
CA LEU A 50 25.55 10.66 -8.44
C LEU A 50 26.62 11.46 -9.23
N ASP A 51 27.28 12.42 -8.60
CA ASP A 51 28.37 13.20 -9.18
C ASP A 51 29.71 12.42 -9.26
N SER A 52 29.86 11.30 -8.52
CA SER A 52 31.15 10.63 -8.31
C SER A 52 31.18 9.17 -8.76
N TYR A 53 30.03 8.50 -8.87
CA TYR A 53 29.91 7.07 -9.11
C TYR A 53 28.75 6.77 -10.07
N ASP A 54 28.91 5.70 -10.85
CA ASP A 54 27.91 5.18 -11.78
C ASP A 54 27.62 3.68 -11.54
N GLU A 55 28.42 3.03 -10.70
CA GLU A 55 28.31 1.62 -10.35
C GLU A 55 28.31 1.40 -8.83
N PRO A 56 27.63 0.37 -8.30
CA PRO A 56 26.73 -0.55 -9.04
C PRO A 56 25.43 0.13 -9.49
N VAL A 57 24.86 -0.29 -10.63
CA VAL A 57 23.69 0.34 -11.25
C VAL A 57 22.49 0.37 -10.30
N GLU A 58 22.25 -0.69 -9.53
CA GLU A 58 21.18 -0.75 -8.54
C GLU A 58 21.31 0.36 -7.48
N LEU A 59 22.53 0.64 -7.04
CA LEU A 59 22.79 1.70 -6.08
C LEU A 59 22.64 3.08 -6.73
N TYR A 60 23.01 3.21 -8.01
CA TYR A 60 22.85 4.46 -8.77
C TYR A 60 21.36 4.81 -8.93
N VAL A 61 20.52 3.86 -9.34
CA VAL A 61 19.06 4.04 -9.46
C VAL A 61 18.48 4.44 -8.09
N SER A 62 18.86 3.73 -7.05
CA SER A 62 18.40 4.00 -5.68
C SER A 62 18.85 5.37 -5.15
N ALA A 63 20.08 5.77 -5.46
CA ALA A 63 20.58 7.11 -5.12
C ALA A 63 19.86 8.21 -5.89
N ALA A 64 19.48 7.97 -7.16
CA ALA A 64 18.68 8.89 -7.95
C ALA A 64 17.27 9.05 -7.34
N ASP A 65 16.62 7.95 -6.96
CA ASP A 65 15.32 7.99 -6.29
C ASP A 65 15.40 8.74 -4.96
N SER A 66 16.42 8.47 -4.14
CA SER A 66 16.67 9.16 -2.87
C SER A 66 16.93 10.67 -3.08
N PHE A 67 17.70 11.04 -4.11
CA PHE A 67 17.96 12.43 -4.50
C PHE A 67 16.67 13.15 -4.86
N VAL A 68 15.82 12.55 -5.70
CA VAL A 68 14.55 13.13 -6.14
C VAL A 68 13.56 13.24 -4.98
N GLU A 69 13.39 12.18 -4.19
CA GLU A 69 12.52 12.15 -3.02
C GLU A 69 12.90 13.24 -2.01
N SER A 70 14.16 13.27 -1.61
CA SER A 70 14.69 14.23 -0.65
C SER A 70 14.55 15.68 -1.12
N SER A 71 14.73 15.93 -2.43
CA SER A 71 14.56 17.26 -3.06
C SER A 71 13.12 17.76 -3.06
N THR A 72 12.15 16.87 -2.91
CA THR A 72 10.71 17.19 -2.97
C THR A 72 9.99 17.03 -1.64
N ARG A 73 10.72 16.75 -0.56
CA ARG A 73 10.16 16.54 0.79
C ARG A 73 9.39 17.77 1.31
N ASP A 74 9.85 18.96 0.99
CA ASP A 74 9.15 20.20 1.34
C ASP A 74 7.74 20.27 0.74
N LEU A 75 7.58 19.87 -0.51
CA LEU A 75 6.28 19.81 -1.18
C LEU A 75 5.39 18.70 -0.62
N GLU A 76 5.96 17.56 -0.25
CA GLU A 76 5.24 16.47 0.40
C GLU A 76 4.68 16.91 1.77
N LEU A 77 5.52 17.50 2.62
CA LEU A 77 5.08 18.03 3.91
C LEU A 77 4.02 19.13 3.73
N LYS A 78 4.20 20.02 2.75
CA LYS A 78 3.20 21.05 2.39
C LYS A 78 1.88 20.44 1.94
N LEU A 79 1.93 19.37 1.12
CA LEU A 79 0.74 18.66 0.68
C LEU A 79 0.00 18.05 1.87
N HIS A 80 0.71 17.36 2.77
CA HIS A 80 0.14 16.80 3.99
C HIS A 80 -0.52 17.88 4.87
N ASP A 81 0.16 18.99 5.10
CA ASP A 81 -0.37 20.10 5.89
C ASP A 81 -1.60 20.77 5.24
N GLN A 82 -1.62 20.88 3.90
CA GLN A 82 -2.78 21.42 3.20
C GLN A 82 -3.97 20.45 3.21
N ARG A 83 -3.74 19.15 3.09
CA ARG A 83 -4.78 18.12 3.24
C ARG A 83 -5.49 18.28 4.58
N THR A 84 -4.75 18.32 5.68
CA THR A 84 -5.32 18.45 7.04
C THR A 84 -6.03 19.77 7.29
N LYS A 85 -5.53 20.88 6.70
CA LYS A 85 -6.08 22.23 6.91
C LYS A 85 -7.25 22.58 5.99
N LYS A 86 -7.25 22.07 4.74
CA LYS A 86 -8.16 22.52 3.68
C LYS A 86 -9.19 21.48 3.24
N ILE A 87 -8.87 20.18 3.41
CA ILE A 87 -9.82 19.09 3.16
C ILE A 87 -10.65 18.89 4.42
N VAL A 88 -11.67 19.73 4.58
CA VAL A 88 -12.55 19.76 5.77
C VAL A 88 -13.99 19.99 5.35
N SER A 89 -14.93 19.34 6.02
CA SER A 89 -16.35 19.68 5.85
C SER A 89 -16.68 21.03 6.52
N LYS A 90 -17.47 21.82 5.84
CA LYS A 90 -17.99 23.10 6.34
C LYS A 90 -19.39 22.96 6.91
N LYS A 91 -20.14 21.97 6.44
CA LYS A 91 -21.56 21.78 6.75
C LYS A 91 -21.79 20.73 7.83
N HIS A 92 -20.94 19.69 7.85
CA HIS A 92 -21.18 18.50 8.67
C HIS A 92 -20.11 18.36 9.77
N LEU A 93 -20.55 17.86 10.90
CA LEU A 93 -19.74 17.56 12.08
C LEU A 93 -20.07 16.13 12.54
N PHE A 94 -19.20 15.51 13.32
CA PHE A 94 -19.56 14.34 14.11
C PHE A 94 -20.64 14.68 15.17
N PRO A 95 -21.36 13.70 15.71
CA PRO A 95 -22.39 13.93 16.74
C PRO A 95 -21.87 14.65 18.00
N ASP A 96 -20.61 14.50 18.32
CA ASP A 96 -19.91 15.17 19.44
C ASP A 96 -19.38 16.58 19.09
N GLY A 97 -19.69 17.08 17.87
CA GLY A 97 -19.27 18.39 17.40
C GLY A 97 -17.87 18.45 16.80
N ILE A 98 -17.16 17.31 16.70
CA ILE A 98 -15.84 17.25 16.05
C ILE A 98 -15.97 17.54 14.55
N ARG A 99 -15.09 18.40 14.04
CA ARG A 99 -15.06 18.72 12.61
C ARG A 99 -14.55 17.53 11.77
N ILE A 100 -15.27 17.24 10.69
CA ILE A 100 -14.85 16.26 9.69
C ILE A 100 -13.71 16.87 8.86
N ASN A 101 -12.57 16.18 8.84
CA ASN A 101 -11.35 16.60 8.14
C ASN A 101 -10.66 15.38 7.49
N TRP A 102 -9.51 15.60 6.83
CA TRP A 102 -8.75 14.57 6.15
C TRP A 102 -8.45 13.32 7.01
N ASN A 103 -8.19 13.48 8.30
CA ASN A 103 -7.79 12.38 9.19
C ASN A 103 -8.96 11.53 9.69
N ASN A 104 -10.21 12.05 9.61
CA ASN A 104 -11.36 11.36 10.19
C ASN A 104 -12.57 11.20 9.24
N TRP A 105 -12.53 11.74 8.01
CA TRP A 105 -13.66 11.69 7.10
C TRP A 105 -14.03 10.27 6.65
N ARG A 106 -13.04 9.37 6.59
CA ARG A 106 -13.27 7.95 6.28
C ARG A 106 -14.12 7.32 7.36
N GLN A 107 -13.75 7.55 8.63
CA GLN A 107 -14.52 7.09 9.77
C GLN A 107 -15.94 7.67 9.77
N TYR A 108 -16.11 8.97 9.51
CA TYR A 108 -17.43 9.57 9.38
C TYR A 108 -18.26 8.89 8.29
N ASN A 109 -17.74 8.85 7.08
CA ASN A 109 -18.47 8.28 5.93
C ASN A 109 -18.75 6.78 6.08
N SER A 110 -17.90 6.02 6.78
CA SER A 110 -18.15 4.59 7.02
C SER A 110 -19.33 4.33 7.97
N HIS A 111 -19.66 5.27 8.85
CA HIS A 111 -20.74 5.13 9.84
C HIS A 111 -21.99 5.96 9.55
N GLU A 112 -21.91 7.02 8.74
CA GLU A 112 -23.06 7.86 8.40
C GLU A 112 -24.08 7.07 7.54
N LYS A 113 -25.29 6.90 8.08
CA LYS A 113 -26.36 6.12 7.40
C LYS A 113 -27.03 6.90 6.28
N ASP A 114 -27.11 8.23 6.40
CA ASP A 114 -27.74 9.09 5.40
C ASP A 114 -26.83 9.24 4.18
N SER A 115 -27.24 8.68 3.06
CA SER A 115 -26.49 8.74 1.79
C SER A 115 -26.35 10.16 1.25
N GLY A 116 -27.33 11.04 1.51
CA GLY A 116 -27.26 12.46 1.15
C GLY A 116 -26.14 13.18 1.88
N LYS A 117 -26.02 12.96 3.19
CA LYS A 117 -24.92 13.52 3.98
C LYS A 117 -23.55 12.97 3.56
N ARG A 118 -23.45 11.65 3.28
CA ARG A 118 -22.22 11.08 2.73
C ARG A 118 -21.82 11.77 1.45
N LYS A 119 -22.80 11.93 0.53
CA LYS A 119 -22.57 12.61 -0.75
C LYS A 119 -22.12 14.05 -0.55
N GLU A 120 -22.77 14.81 0.32
CA GLU A 120 -22.41 16.20 0.59
C GLU A 120 -20.98 16.33 1.12
N VAL A 121 -20.55 15.46 2.05
CA VAL A 121 -19.16 15.44 2.55
C VAL A 121 -18.17 15.10 1.44
N PHE A 122 -18.47 14.08 0.61
CA PHE A 122 -17.63 13.74 -0.54
C PHE A 122 -17.51 14.93 -1.52
N ASP A 123 -18.62 15.56 -1.85
CA ASP A 123 -18.64 16.69 -2.80
C ASP A 123 -17.85 17.89 -2.24
N GLU A 124 -17.94 18.18 -0.93
CA GLU A 124 -17.12 19.20 -0.28
C GLU A 124 -15.62 18.87 -0.40
N PHE A 125 -15.24 17.60 -0.23
CA PHE A 125 -13.86 17.14 -0.30
C PHE A 125 -13.34 17.17 -1.75
N ILE A 126 -14.16 16.76 -2.72
CA ILE A 126 -13.86 16.89 -4.15
C ILE A 126 -13.57 18.36 -4.53
N ILE A 127 -14.46 19.28 -4.11
CA ILE A 127 -14.25 20.72 -4.35
C ILE A 127 -12.97 21.21 -3.67
N ALA A 128 -12.65 20.71 -2.47
CA ALA A 128 -11.48 21.12 -1.72
C ALA A 128 -10.16 20.64 -2.34
N THR A 129 -10.16 19.67 -3.26
CA THR A 129 -8.95 19.22 -3.98
C THR A 129 -8.26 20.37 -4.73
N ARG A 130 -8.98 21.43 -5.10
CA ARG A 130 -8.42 22.66 -5.72
C ARG A 130 -7.29 23.30 -4.89
N TYR A 131 -7.29 23.08 -3.57
CA TYR A 131 -6.24 23.62 -2.68
C TYR A 131 -4.98 22.76 -2.64
N ILE A 132 -5.07 21.50 -3.01
CA ILE A 132 -3.94 20.56 -3.02
C ILE A 132 -3.44 20.24 -4.43
N SER A 133 -4.29 20.37 -5.45
CA SER A 133 -3.95 20.11 -6.84
C SER A 133 -2.69 20.85 -7.31
N PRO A 134 -2.52 22.17 -7.08
CA PRO A 134 -1.30 22.87 -7.49
C PRO A 134 -0.03 22.26 -6.88
N ILE A 135 -0.08 21.88 -5.60
CA ILE A 135 1.09 21.33 -4.91
C ILE A 135 1.45 19.96 -5.47
N ILE A 136 0.45 19.12 -5.80
CA ILE A 136 0.66 17.80 -6.41
C ILE A 136 1.37 17.99 -7.78
N PHE A 137 0.86 18.86 -8.63
CA PHE A 137 1.42 19.07 -9.96
C PHE A 137 2.78 19.77 -9.93
N ASP A 138 3.01 20.74 -9.02
CA ASP A 138 4.32 21.34 -8.79
C ASP A 138 5.35 20.28 -8.36
N ARG A 139 4.96 19.37 -7.45
CA ARG A 139 5.82 18.25 -7.02
C ARG A 139 6.16 17.35 -8.20
N PHE A 140 5.18 16.94 -8.98
CA PHE A 140 5.39 16.07 -10.14
C PHE A 140 6.26 16.73 -11.23
N LYS A 141 6.05 18.02 -11.48
CA LYS A 141 6.90 18.79 -12.41
C LYS A 141 8.35 18.87 -11.90
N LYS A 142 8.54 19.14 -10.61
CA LYS A 142 9.88 19.19 -9.99
C LYS A 142 10.57 17.82 -10.10
N ILE A 143 9.85 16.72 -9.89
CA ILE A 143 10.35 15.36 -10.04
C ILE A 143 10.85 15.09 -11.46
N LYS A 144 10.05 15.39 -12.48
CA LYS A 144 10.45 15.23 -13.90
C LYS A 144 11.73 16.02 -14.21
N ILE A 145 11.83 17.28 -13.75
CA ILE A 145 13.02 18.11 -13.93
C ILE A 145 14.25 17.50 -13.24
N LEU A 146 14.09 16.93 -12.06
CA LEU A 146 15.20 16.33 -11.31
C LEU A 146 15.73 15.07 -11.98
N TYR A 147 14.85 14.17 -12.42
CA TYR A 147 15.26 12.99 -13.18
C TYR A 147 15.91 13.36 -14.52
N SER A 148 15.38 14.35 -15.26
CA SER A 148 16.04 14.85 -16.47
C SER A 148 17.49 15.29 -16.18
N LYS A 149 17.74 16.02 -15.09
CA LYS A 149 19.10 16.42 -14.71
C LYS A 149 20.00 15.24 -14.37
N VAL A 150 19.47 14.20 -13.71
CA VAL A 150 20.22 12.97 -13.43
C VAL A 150 20.59 12.27 -14.74
N ASN A 151 19.64 12.16 -15.66
CA ASN A 151 19.85 11.54 -16.97
C ASN A 151 20.88 12.30 -17.83
N ASP A 152 20.90 13.65 -17.77
CA ASP A 152 21.85 14.49 -18.51
C ASP A 152 23.28 14.41 -17.98
N GLN A 153 23.46 14.07 -16.70
CA GLN A 153 24.78 14.06 -16.05
C GLN A 153 25.59 12.79 -16.33
N ASN A 154 24.98 11.70 -16.72
CA ASN A 154 25.64 10.39 -16.77
C ASN A 154 25.49 9.71 -18.14
N GLU A 155 26.46 9.98 -19.05
CA GLU A 155 26.52 9.36 -20.38
C GLU A 155 26.85 7.87 -20.34
N SER A 156 27.52 7.40 -19.29
CA SER A 156 27.99 6.01 -19.16
C SER A 156 26.90 5.03 -18.68
N VAL A 157 25.91 5.49 -17.92
CA VAL A 157 24.77 4.67 -17.45
C VAL A 157 23.52 4.80 -18.35
N ARG A 158 23.64 5.35 -19.52
CA ARG A 158 22.57 5.61 -20.52
C ARG A 158 21.75 4.40 -20.98
N THR A 159 21.92 3.23 -20.39
CA THR A 159 21.05 2.08 -20.67
C THR A 159 19.64 2.21 -20.09
N ILE A 160 19.45 3.14 -19.13
CA ILE A 160 18.15 3.34 -18.43
C ILE A 160 17.89 4.85 -18.34
N GLU A 161 16.90 5.33 -19.09
CA GLU A 161 16.35 6.67 -18.86
C GLU A 161 15.51 6.65 -17.60
N LEU A 162 15.99 7.29 -16.52
CA LEU A 162 15.33 7.27 -15.21
C LEU A 162 14.17 8.28 -15.18
N ASP A 163 13.04 7.80 -14.71
CA ASP A 163 11.86 8.52 -14.27
C ASP A 163 11.13 7.63 -13.24
N PRO A 164 10.06 8.08 -12.56
CA PRO A 164 9.38 7.24 -11.57
C PRO A 164 8.82 5.94 -12.12
N LEU A 165 8.41 5.90 -13.38
CA LEU A 165 7.91 4.68 -14.02
C LEU A 165 9.07 3.73 -14.37
N ASN A 166 10.12 4.25 -15.01
CA ASN A 166 11.26 3.43 -15.42
C ASN A 166 12.06 2.91 -14.23
N SER A 167 12.22 3.71 -13.16
CA SER A 167 12.79 3.25 -11.89
C SER A 167 11.97 2.10 -11.28
N TYR A 168 10.63 2.23 -11.26
CA TYR A 168 9.75 1.16 -10.83
C TYR A 168 9.91 -0.11 -11.68
N LEU A 169 9.90 0.02 -13.01
CA LEU A 169 10.05 -1.12 -13.94
C LEU A 169 11.40 -1.82 -13.78
N TYR A 170 12.46 -1.05 -13.51
CA TYR A 170 13.79 -1.58 -13.21
C TYR A 170 13.79 -2.43 -11.93
N HIS A 171 13.28 -1.90 -10.84
CA HIS A 171 13.21 -2.63 -9.57
C HIS A 171 12.29 -3.86 -9.62
N GLU A 172 11.19 -3.80 -10.37
CA GLU A 172 10.29 -4.95 -10.58
C GLU A 172 10.80 -5.93 -11.64
N ARG A 173 11.86 -5.59 -12.39
CA ARG A 173 12.45 -6.40 -13.48
C ARG A 173 11.43 -6.77 -14.58
N ILE A 174 10.58 -5.81 -14.96
CA ILE A 174 9.55 -5.98 -15.98
C ILE A 174 9.62 -4.86 -17.03
N SER A 175 9.10 -5.12 -18.26
CA SER A 175 8.93 -4.08 -19.27
C SER A 175 7.60 -3.33 -19.08
N TYR A 176 7.50 -2.14 -19.68
CA TYR A 176 6.26 -1.33 -19.69
C TYR A 176 5.10 -2.12 -20.34
N GLU A 177 5.36 -2.79 -21.45
CA GLU A 177 4.36 -3.59 -22.17
C GLU A 177 3.82 -4.72 -21.27
N LYS A 178 4.70 -5.44 -20.59
CA LYS A 178 4.29 -6.48 -19.61
C LYS A 178 3.46 -5.92 -18.49
N LEU A 179 3.81 -4.75 -17.94
CA LEU A 179 3.01 -4.08 -16.92
C LEU A 179 1.59 -3.78 -17.44
N VAL A 180 1.48 -3.13 -18.59
CA VAL A 180 0.19 -2.73 -19.17
C VAL A 180 -0.66 -3.94 -19.52
N ASP A 181 -0.08 -4.96 -20.17
CA ASP A 181 -0.77 -6.18 -20.55
C ASP A 181 -1.26 -6.96 -19.32
N PHE A 182 -0.41 -7.12 -18.31
CA PHE A 182 -0.77 -7.79 -17.05
C PHE A 182 -1.95 -7.10 -16.36
N VAL A 183 -1.83 -5.79 -16.13
CA VAL A 183 -2.85 -5.00 -15.42
C VAL A 183 -4.17 -4.96 -16.20
N THR A 184 -4.10 -4.77 -17.52
CA THR A 184 -5.28 -4.74 -18.40
C THR A 184 -5.99 -6.09 -18.43
N ASN A 185 -5.23 -7.19 -18.53
CA ASN A 185 -5.78 -8.55 -18.56
C ASN A 185 -6.48 -8.90 -17.24
N MET A 186 -5.84 -8.59 -16.10
CA MET A 186 -6.41 -8.79 -14.77
C MET A 186 -7.75 -8.05 -14.62
N GLY A 187 -7.75 -6.74 -14.91
CA GLY A 187 -8.94 -5.91 -14.79
C GLY A 187 -10.09 -6.35 -15.72
N ASN A 188 -9.78 -6.70 -16.97
CA ASN A 188 -10.79 -7.16 -17.93
C ASN A 188 -11.41 -8.50 -17.52
N LYS A 189 -10.63 -9.43 -16.98
CA LYS A 189 -11.14 -10.74 -16.52
C LYS A 189 -11.98 -10.62 -15.24
N ALA A 190 -11.64 -9.70 -14.34
CA ALA A 190 -12.36 -9.48 -13.10
C ALA A 190 -13.65 -8.63 -13.27
N ARG A 191 -13.73 -7.82 -14.33
CA ARG A 191 -14.78 -6.82 -14.53
C ARG A 191 -16.20 -7.39 -14.47
N LYS A 192 -16.53 -8.36 -15.34
CA LYS A 192 -17.90 -8.92 -15.42
C LYS A 192 -18.34 -9.62 -14.12
N PRO A 193 -17.49 -10.48 -13.50
CA PRO A 193 -17.77 -11.03 -12.18
C PRO A 193 -18.03 -9.93 -11.13
N PHE A 194 -17.18 -8.89 -11.11
CA PHE A 194 -17.35 -7.77 -10.20
C PHE A 194 -18.68 -7.03 -10.41
N GLU A 195 -19.01 -6.64 -11.64
CA GLU A 195 -20.26 -5.91 -11.95
C GLU A 195 -21.51 -6.69 -11.50
N LYS A 196 -21.54 -8.03 -11.73
CA LYS A 196 -22.63 -8.91 -11.27
C LYS A 196 -22.73 -8.89 -9.75
N THR A 197 -21.62 -9.19 -9.07
CA THR A 197 -21.57 -9.31 -7.61
C THR A 197 -21.82 -7.96 -6.92
N LEU A 198 -21.32 -6.86 -7.50
CA LEU A 198 -21.56 -5.51 -7.00
C LEU A 198 -23.08 -5.19 -6.99
N LYS A 199 -23.77 -5.50 -8.08
CA LYS A 199 -25.21 -5.26 -8.17
C LYS A 199 -25.98 -6.05 -7.11
N ASP A 200 -25.64 -7.33 -6.93
CA ASP A 200 -26.33 -8.22 -6.00
C ASP A 200 -26.10 -7.78 -4.54
N ILE A 201 -24.83 -7.60 -4.14
CA ILE A 201 -24.47 -7.22 -2.78
C ILE A 201 -24.89 -5.78 -2.44
N SER A 202 -24.77 -4.83 -3.37
CA SER A 202 -25.21 -3.47 -3.10
C SER A 202 -26.74 -3.38 -3.00
N SER A 203 -27.48 -4.15 -3.78
CA SER A 203 -28.95 -4.24 -3.66
C SER A 203 -29.36 -4.86 -2.32
N GLU A 204 -28.66 -5.91 -1.86
CA GLU A 204 -28.91 -6.54 -0.55
C GLU A 204 -28.66 -5.55 0.60
N ILE A 205 -27.52 -4.82 0.57
CA ILE A 205 -27.05 -4.01 1.70
C ILE A 205 -27.63 -2.59 1.68
N LEU A 206 -27.70 -1.96 0.49
CA LEU A 206 -28.09 -0.56 0.32
C LEU A 206 -29.52 -0.38 -0.20
N GLY A 207 -30.15 -1.45 -0.72
CA GLY A 207 -31.45 -1.37 -1.45
C GLY A 207 -31.33 -0.67 -2.81
N ARG A 208 -30.11 -0.39 -3.29
CA ARG A 208 -29.80 0.29 -4.56
C ARG A 208 -28.38 -0.04 -5.03
N ASN A 209 -28.03 0.38 -6.25
CA ASN A 209 -26.65 0.31 -6.69
C ASN A 209 -25.74 1.22 -5.84
N ALA A 210 -24.49 0.77 -5.61
CA ALA A 210 -23.49 1.57 -4.94
C ALA A 210 -23.02 2.73 -5.84
N GLU A 211 -22.78 3.87 -5.22
CA GLU A 211 -22.26 5.09 -5.85
C GLU A 211 -20.90 5.45 -5.25
N TYR A 212 -20.15 6.39 -5.87
CA TYR A 212 -18.81 6.78 -5.39
C TYR A 212 -18.77 7.25 -3.92
N TYR A 213 -19.84 7.87 -3.42
CA TYR A 213 -19.95 8.34 -2.03
C TYR A 213 -20.30 7.23 -1.04
N ASP A 214 -20.52 6.01 -1.51
CA ASP A 214 -20.71 4.82 -0.66
C ASP A 214 -19.38 4.10 -0.37
N ASP A 215 -18.24 4.53 -0.94
CA ASP A 215 -16.95 3.84 -0.86
C ASP A 215 -16.64 3.37 0.57
N PHE A 216 -16.58 4.27 1.55
CA PHE A 216 -16.28 3.88 2.93
C PHE A 216 -17.44 3.20 3.63
N TYR A 217 -18.69 3.65 3.39
CA TYR A 217 -19.87 3.05 4.01
C TYR A 217 -20.09 1.62 3.56
N PHE A 218 -20.04 1.37 2.26
CA PHE A 218 -20.33 0.07 1.68
C PHE A 218 -19.10 -0.85 1.72
N PHE A 219 -18.02 -0.50 1.00
CA PHE A 219 -16.87 -1.39 0.86
C PHE A 219 -16.04 -1.52 2.16
N ARG A 220 -15.95 -0.45 2.97
CA ARG A 220 -15.12 -0.45 4.18
C ARG A 220 -15.88 -0.77 5.48
N ASN A 221 -17.21 -0.89 5.44
CA ASN A 221 -17.98 -1.19 6.63
C ASN A 221 -19.09 -2.22 6.35
N LYS A 222 -20.12 -1.88 5.55
CA LYS A 222 -21.34 -2.67 5.47
C LYS A 222 -21.18 -4.04 4.81
N VAL A 223 -20.20 -4.21 3.91
CA VAL A 223 -19.87 -5.53 3.34
C VAL A 223 -19.54 -6.55 4.43
N TYR A 224 -18.96 -6.10 5.56
CA TYR A 224 -18.57 -6.97 6.68
C TYR A 224 -19.36 -6.75 7.97
N ASP A 225 -20.51 -6.05 7.93
CA ASP A 225 -21.30 -5.70 9.14
C ASP A 225 -21.74 -6.94 9.93
N ASP A 226 -22.16 -8.00 9.24
CA ASP A 226 -22.63 -9.25 9.85
C ASP A 226 -21.55 -9.97 10.67
N PHE A 227 -20.28 -9.70 10.40
CA PHE A 227 -19.14 -10.40 11.00
C PHE A 227 -18.55 -9.65 12.21
N GLN A 228 -18.89 -8.38 12.39
CA GLN A 228 -18.27 -7.52 13.42
C GLN A 228 -18.37 -8.11 14.82
N LYS A 229 -19.53 -8.70 15.19
CA LYS A 229 -19.73 -9.32 16.52
C LYS A 229 -18.79 -10.47 16.81
N VAL A 230 -18.44 -11.26 15.80
CA VAL A 230 -17.53 -12.41 15.93
C VAL A 230 -16.10 -11.93 16.06
N PHE A 231 -15.69 -11.03 15.17
CA PHE A 231 -14.32 -10.51 15.16
C PHE A 231 -14.02 -9.54 16.29
N HIS A 232 -15.02 -8.88 16.90
CA HIS A 232 -14.83 -8.02 18.08
C HIS A 232 -14.24 -8.75 19.29
N LYS A 233 -14.39 -10.09 19.35
CA LYS A 233 -13.83 -10.92 20.42
C LYS A 233 -12.37 -11.31 20.18
N ILE A 234 -11.81 -10.99 19.03
CA ILE A 234 -10.48 -11.37 18.60
C ILE A 234 -9.54 -10.19 18.81
N ASP A 235 -8.46 -10.41 19.55
CA ASP A 235 -7.36 -9.46 19.65
C ASP A 235 -6.38 -9.71 18.50
N PRO A 236 -6.34 -8.83 17.46
CA PRO A 236 -5.52 -9.04 16.28
C PRO A 236 -4.02 -9.09 16.59
N ILE A 237 -3.55 -8.28 17.56
CA ILE A 237 -2.14 -8.25 17.96
C ILE A 237 -1.74 -9.57 18.62
N LYS A 238 -2.59 -10.06 19.51
CA LYS A 238 -2.35 -11.34 20.21
C LYS A 238 -2.26 -12.48 19.21
N GLU A 239 -3.22 -12.57 18.27
CA GLU A 239 -3.26 -13.66 17.31
C GLU A 239 -2.09 -13.61 16.32
N VAL A 240 -1.75 -12.45 15.76
CA VAL A 240 -0.60 -12.36 14.84
C VAL A 240 0.73 -12.65 15.57
N LYS A 241 0.92 -12.16 16.79
CA LYS A 241 2.10 -12.48 17.61
C LYS A 241 2.21 -13.98 17.91
N LYS A 242 1.09 -14.67 18.13
CA LYS A 242 1.05 -16.13 18.31
C LYS A 242 1.56 -16.84 17.06
N ILE A 243 1.06 -16.47 15.88
CA ILE A 243 1.49 -17.05 14.59
C ILE A 243 2.98 -16.80 14.35
N LEU A 244 3.44 -15.55 14.47
CA LEU A 244 4.84 -15.22 14.26
C LEU A 244 5.78 -15.96 15.22
N LYS A 245 5.37 -16.18 16.48
CA LYS A 245 6.14 -17.00 17.44
C LYS A 245 6.21 -18.46 17.03
N ILE A 246 5.11 -19.06 16.56
CA ILE A 246 5.08 -20.44 16.07
C ILE A 246 6.02 -20.59 14.88
N LEU A 247 5.98 -19.65 13.94
CA LEU A 247 6.87 -19.56 12.80
C LEU A 247 8.33 -19.17 13.20
N SER A 248 8.59 -18.94 14.49
CA SER A 248 9.91 -18.60 15.06
C SER A 248 10.48 -17.26 14.63
N PHE A 249 9.66 -16.25 14.32
CA PHE A 249 10.12 -14.88 14.10
C PHE A 249 10.47 -14.16 15.40
N ASP A 250 11.49 -13.31 15.33
CA ASP A 250 11.97 -12.53 16.48
C ASP A 250 11.12 -11.27 16.68
N LEU A 251 10.20 -11.33 17.65
CA LEU A 251 9.31 -10.23 17.96
C LEU A 251 9.96 -9.07 18.73
N THR A 252 11.20 -9.22 19.18
CA THR A 252 11.91 -8.12 19.88
C THR A 252 12.25 -6.98 18.94
N LYS A 253 12.27 -7.24 17.64
CA LYS A 253 12.53 -6.27 16.57
C LYS A 253 11.30 -5.52 16.09
N ILE A 254 10.10 -5.92 16.54
CA ILE A 254 8.82 -5.43 16.00
C ILE A 254 8.01 -4.77 17.11
N SER A 255 7.70 -3.50 16.96
CA SER A 255 6.79 -2.78 17.85
C SER A 255 5.43 -2.56 17.23
N PHE A 256 4.38 -2.58 18.05
CA PHE A 256 2.98 -2.43 17.65
C PHE A 256 2.39 -1.19 18.32
N ASP A 257 2.09 -0.16 17.53
CA ASP A 257 1.48 1.08 17.96
C ASP A 257 0.00 1.12 17.54
N PHE A 258 -0.88 0.68 18.45
CA PHE A 258 -2.35 0.70 18.29
C PHE A 258 -3.03 1.74 19.21
N GLU A 259 -2.26 2.58 19.91
CA GLU A 259 -2.82 3.62 20.73
C GLU A 259 -3.61 4.62 19.89
N ASP A 260 -4.80 5.00 20.36
CA ASP A 260 -5.60 6.03 19.69
C ASP A 260 -5.09 7.41 20.08
N ARG A 261 -4.63 8.17 19.09
CA ARG A 261 -4.19 9.57 19.23
C ARG A 261 -4.86 10.42 18.15
N LYS A 262 -5.28 11.62 18.56
CA LYS A 262 -6.08 12.56 17.74
C LYS A 262 -5.46 12.81 16.35
N ASP A 263 -4.15 13.01 16.31
CA ASP A 263 -3.43 13.39 15.08
C ASP A 263 -2.74 12.21 14.40
N LYS A 264 -3.04 10.98 14.85
CA LYS A 264 -2.53 9.76 14.26
C LYS A 264 -3.04 9.59 12.83
N TYR A 265 -2.13 9.20 11.93
CA TYR A 265 -2.45 8.96 10.52
C TYR A 265 -3.49 7.85 10.38
N PRO A 266 -4.50 8.03 9.51
CA PRO A 266 -5.66 7.13 9.47
C PRO A 266 -5.41 5.78 8.79
N SER A 267 -4.32 5.63 8.04
CA SER A 267 -4.01 4.36 7.36
C SER A 267 -2.96 3.58 8.13
N PRO A 268 -3.03 2.23 8.16
CA PRO A 268 -1.97 1.41 8.70
C PRO A 268 -0.67 1.60 7.89
N ILE A 269 0.46 1.52 8.56
CA ILE A 269 1.80 1.65 7.94
C ILE A 269 2.81 0.85 8.77
N CYS A 270 3.64 0.06 8.09
CA CYS A 270 4.85 -0.53 8.66
C CYS A 270 6.06 0.35 8.36
N PHE A 271 6.69 0.89 9.39
CA PHE A 271 7.89 1.71 9.30
C PHE A 271 9.15 0.84 9.47
N PHE A 272 10.01 0.85 8.48
CA PHE A 272 11.33 0.22 8.52
C PHE A 272 12.34 1.25 9.03
N VAL A 273 12.31 1.51 10.35
CA VAL A 273 13.18 2.53 10.96
C VAL A 273 14.64 2.10 10.84
N GLN A 274 14.94 0.87 11.25
CA GLN A 274 16.26 0.27 11.08
C GLN A 274 16.15 -1.21 10.75
N ILE A 275 16.45 -1.58 9.51
CA ILE A 275 16.41 -2.97 9.05
C ILE A 275 17.68 -3.72 9.49
N PRO A 276 17.56 -4.88 10.15
CA PRO A 276 16.33 -5.58 10.57
C PRO A 276 15.95 -5.36 12.04
N GLN A 277 16.44 -4.34 12.74
CA GLN A 277 16.42 -4.24 14.21
C GLN A 277 15.24 -3.46 14.77
N ASP A 278 14.74 -2.43 14.08
CA ASP A 278 13.66 -1.55 14.56
C ASP A 278 12.60 -1.39 13.48
N ILE A 279 11.55 -2.20 13.60
CA ILE A 279 10.40 -2.21 12.71
C ILE A 279 9.16 -1.83 13.52
N ARG A 280 8.41 -0.81 13.07
CA ARG A 280 7.28 -0.27 13.83
C ARG A 280 6.00 -0.32 13.01
N ILE A 281 4.98 -0.99 13.55
CA ILE A 281 3.65 -1.06 12.96
C ILE A 281 2.80 0.02 13.59
N LEU A 282 2.35 0.97 12.75
CA LEU A 282 1.39 2.00 13.10
C LEU A 282 0.01 1.57 12.64
N TYR A 283 -0.97 1.54 13.54
CA TYR A 283 -2.34 1.16 13.21
C TYR A 283 -3.35 2.01 13.98
N LYS A 284 -4.33 2.54 13.25
CA LYS A 284 -5.52 3.18 13.83
C LYS A 284 -6.72 2.28 13.58
N SER A 285 -7.41 1.87 14.65
CA SER A 285 -8.55 0.96 14.55
C SER A 285 -9.69 1.56 13.71
N GLU A 286 -10.26 0.75 12.82
CA GLU A 286 -11.41 1.11 11.99
C GLU A 286 -12.62 0.25 12.32
N SER A 287 -12.47 -1.07 12.24
CA SER A 287 -13.49 -2.05 12.60
C SER A 287 -12.86 -3.44 12.79
N PRO A 288 -13.49 -4.31 13.61
CA PRO A 288 -12.86 -5.56 14.05
C PRO A 288 -12.27 -6.46 12.97
N TYR A 289 -12.97 -6.65 11.84
CA TYR A 289 -12.43 -7.51 10.78
C TYR A 289 -11.33 -6.83 9.98
N PHE A 290 -11.47 -5.54 9.68
CA PHE A 290 -10.40 -4.78 9.03
C PHE A 290 -9.17 -4.64 9.93
N ASP A 291 -9.36 -4.51 11.23
CA ASP A 291 -8.27 -4.47 12.20
C ASP A 291 -7.49 -5.78 12.20
N LEU A 292 -8.18 -6.92 12.08
CA LEU A 292 -7.53 -8.23 11.94
C LEU A 292 -6.74 -8.30 10.62
N GLN A 293 -7.36 -7.96 9.49
CA GLN A 293 -6.73 -7.98 8.17
C GLN A 293 -5.50 -7.05 8.13
N GLY A 294 -5.67 -5.78 8.54
CA GLY A 294 -4.59 -4.80 8.53
C GLY A 294 -3.46 -5.13 9.49
N CYS A 295 -3.75 -5.67 10.68
CA CYS A 295 -2.72 -6.11 11.61
C CYS A 295 -1.88 -7.26 11.02
N PHE A 296 -2.50 -8.22 10.35
CA PHE A 296 -1.79 -9.31 9.67
C PHE A 296 -0.99 -8.79 8.48
N HIS A 297 -1.56 -7.87 7.68
CA HIS A 297 -0.88 -7.22 6.56
C HIS A 297 0.40 -6.52 7.01
N GLU A 298 0.30 -5.57 7.94
CA GLU A 298 1.48 -4.82 8.42
C GLU A 298 2.50 -5.73 9.12
N SER A 299 2.02 -6.80 9.78
CA SER A 299 2.90 -7.80 10.38
C SER A 299 3.65 -8.63 9.33
N GLY A 300 3.11 -8.82 8.14
CA GLY A 300 3.81 -9.45 7.02
C GLY A 300 4.98 -8.59 6.51
N HIS A 301 4.79 -7.27 6.43
CA HIS A 301 5.89 -6.34 6.16
C HIS A 301 6.96 -6.39 7.24
N ALA A 302 6.54 -6.39 8.52
CA ALA A 302 7.48 -6.45 9.64
C ALA A 302 8.22 -7.78 9.70
N MET A 303 7.55 -8.89 9.41
CA MET A 303 8.13 -10.22 9.28
C MET A 303 9.23 -10.22 8.19
N HIS A 304 8.97 -9.64 7.03
CA HIS A 304 9.92 -9.51 5.94
C HIS A 304 11.14 -8.69 6.38
N ALA A 305 10.92 -7.43 6.75
CA ALA A 305 12.00 -6.50 7.10
C ALA A 305 12.88 -7.00 8.25
N SER A 306 12.28 -7.62 9.28
CA SER A 306 13.02 -8.18 10.42
C SER A 306 13.83 -9.45 10.10
N SER A 307 13.58 -10.08 8.95
CA SER A 307 14.26 -11.31 8.50
C SER A 307 15.42 -11.05 7.54
N ILE A 308 15.56 -9.83 7.04
CA ILE A 308 16.65 -9.47 6.14
C ILE A 308 17.99 -9.61 6.84
N ASN A 309 18.99 -10.19 6.14
CA ASN A 309 20.31 -10.38 6.70
C ASN A 309 20.99 -9.00 6.97
N SER A 310 21.33 -8.75 8.22
CA SER A 310 21.97 -7.50 8.65
C SER A 310 23.33 -7.23 8.02
N LYS A 311 23.99 -8.26 7.46
CA LYS A 311 25.31 -8.16 6.81
C LYS A 311 25.24 -7.79 5.33
N LEU A 312 24.03 -7.67 4.75
CA LEU A 312 23.88 -7.24 3.36
C LEU A 312 24.34 -5.79 3.20
N GLU A 313 24.75 -5.48 1.98
CA GLU A 313 24.98 -4.12 1.55
C GLU A 313 23.72 -3.27 1.79
N TYR A 314 23.94 -2.00 2.10
CA TYR A 314 22.89 -1.04 2.45
C TYR A 314 21.70 -1.06 1.48
N TRP A 315 21.96 -0.97 0.16
CA TRP A 315 20.91 -0.93 -0.85
C TRP A 315 20.10 -2.23 -0.93
N LYS A 316 20.69 -3.38 -0.64
CA LYS A 316 19.96 -4.67 -0.62
C LYS A 316 19.01 -4.78 0.58
N LYS A 317 19.23 -4.01 1.63
CA LYS A 317 18.34 -3.95 2.80
C LYS A 317 17.17 -2.99 2.59
N TYR A 318 17.43 -1.79 2.04
CA TYR A 318 16.47 -0.68 2.06
C TYR A 318 15.77 -0.44 0.73
N PHE A 319 16.36 -0.83 -0.41
CA PHE A 319 15.75 -0.59 -1.73
C PHE A 319 15.10 -1.84 -2.30
N ILE A 320 14.17 -2.40 -1.53
CA ILE A 320 13.37 -3.56 -1.92
C ILE A 320 12.23 -3.06 -2.80
N SER A 321 11.98 -3.73 -3.94
CA SER A 321 10.84 -3.38 -4.78
C SER A 321 9.53 -3.49 -3.99
N MET A 322 8.60 -2.59 -4.27
CA MET A 322 7.30 -2.58 -3.60
C MET A 322 6.50 -3.86 -3.89
N GLY A 323 6.64 -4.43 -5.08
CA GLY A 323 6.02 -5.69 -5.44
C GLY A 323 6.60 -6.91 -4.73
N VAL A 324 7.81 -6.80 -4.16
CA VAL A 324 8.41 -7.81 -3.26
C VAL A 324 7.94 -7.58 -1.83
N ALA A 325 7.98 -6.34 -1.36
CA ALA A 325 7.56 -6.01 -0.01
C ALA A 325 6.10 -6.43 0.29
N GLU A 326 5.22 -6.25 -0.70
CA GLU A 326 3.80 -6.61 -0.59
C GLU A 326 3.51 -8.12 -0.66
N ILE A 327 4.44 -8.96 -1.10
CA ILE A 327 4.20 -10.42 -1.14
C ILE A 327 3.90 -10.96 0.26
N PHE A 328 4.73 -10.60 1.21
CA PHE A 328 4.67 -11.16 2.56
C PHE A 328 3.55 -10.54 3.40
N SER A 329 3.22 -9.28 3.15
CA SER A 329 2.06 -8.62 3.77
C SER A 329 0.76 -9.27 3.30
N ILE A 330 0.59 -9.46 2.00
CA ILE A 330 -0.60 -10.11 1.43
C ILE A 330 -0.64 -11.60 1.81
N LEU A 331 0.50 -12.31 1.84
CA LEU A 331 0.56 -13.70 2.28
C LEU A 331 0.00 -13.86 3.70
N LEU A 332 0.43 -13.02 4.63
CA LEU A 332 -0.01 -13.12 6.00
C LEU A 332 -1.47 -12.65 6.17
N GLU A 333 -1.89 -11.58 5.48
CA GLU A 333 -3.28 -11.13 5.42
C GLU A 333 -4.22 -12.22 4.90
N ARG A 334 -3.82 -13.01 3.90
CA ARG A 334 -4.62 -14.10 3.34
C ARG A 334 -5.04 -15.14 4.38
N LEU A 335 -4.28 -15.33 5.46
CA LEU A 335 -4.69 -16.20 6.57
C LEU A 335 -6.03 -15.75 7.17
N THR A 336 -6.27 -14.46 7.26
CA THR A 336 -7.53 -13.92 7.84
C THR A 336 -8.76 -14.20 6.95
N LYS A 337 -8.55 -14.63 5.71
CA LYS A 337 -9.57 -15.04 4.74
C LYS A 337 -9.64 -16.56 4.58
N ASN A 338 -8.65 -17.30 5.14
CA ASN A 338 -8.55 -18.75 5.01
C ASN A 338 -9.48 -19.46 6.00
N ARG A 339 -10.41 -20.27 5.49
CA ARG A 339 -11.41 -20.99 6.28
C ARG A 339 -10.79 -21.88 7.37
N ILE A 340 -9.71 -22.60 7.03
CA ILE A 340 -9.02 -23.49 7.97
C ILE A 340 -8.38 -22.69 9.11
N PHE A 341 -7.81 -21.53 8.79
CA PHE A 341 -7.25 -20.62 9.80
C PHE A 341 -8.35 -20.07 10.72
N LEU A 342 -9.45 -19.59 10.15
CA LEU A 342 -10.59 -19.05 10.91
C LEU A 342 -11.15 -20.09 11.89
N GLN A 343 -11.27 -21.35 11.45
CA GLN A 343 -11.76 -22.44 12.29
C GLN A 343 -10.75 -22.86 13.35
N ASN A 344 -9.52 -23.17 12.95
CA ASN A 344 -8.56 -23.84 13.84
C ASN A 344 -7.78 -22.87 14.73
N SER A 345 -7.53 -21.63 14.25
CA SER A 345 -6.73 -20.66 14.99
C SER A 345 -7.60 -19.64 15.74
N LEU A 346 -8.73 -19.23 15.15
CA LEU A 346 -9.63 -18.23 15.74
C LEU A 346 -10.91 -18.84 16.35
N GLY A 347 -11.18 -20.15 16.16
CA GLY A 347 -12.34 -20.85 16.73
C GLY A 347 -13.68 -20.46 16.11
N ILE A 348 -13.70 -19.94 14.88
CA ILE A 348 -14.93 -19.55 14.17
C ILE A 348 -15.46 -20.78 13.44
N ASN A 349 -16.49 -21.45 13.97
CA ASN A 349 -16.98 -22.75 13.46
C ASN A 349 -18.36 -22.67 12.78
N ASP A 350 -19.02 -21.52 12.74
CA ASP A 350 -20.30 -21.36 12.07
C ASP A 350 -20.10 -21.43 10.55
N SER A 351 -20.56 -22.52 9.93
CA SER A 351 -20.36 -22.79 8.50
C SER A 351 -21.04 -21.76 7.62
N ASN A 352 -22.28 -21.38 7.97
CA ASN A 352 -23.04 -20.39 7.18
C ASN A 352 -22.37 -19.01 7.23
N LEU A 353 -21.84 -18.64 8.39
CA LEU A 353 -21.08 -17.41 8.56
C LEU A 353 -19.80 -17.43 7.71
N LEU A 354 -19.08 -18.55 7.72
CA LEU A 354 -17.84 -18.70 6.93
C LEU A 354 -18.12 -18.70 5.43
N ASP A 355 -19.19 -19.34 4.95
CA ASP A 355 -19.59 -19.32 3.54
C ASP A 355 -19.92 -17.88 3.08
N LYS A 356 -20.67 -17.14 3.90
CA LYS A 356 -20.98 -15.74 3.65
C LYS A 356 -19.72 -14.86 3.67
N LEU A 357 -18.81 -15.09 4.61
CA LEU A 357 -17.54 -14.35 4.71
C LEU A 357 -16.66 -14.60 3.49
N GLU A 358 -16.56 -15.83 3.02
CA GLU A 358 -15.82 -16.18 1.81
C GLU A 358 -16.39 -15.46 0.58
N GLN A 359 -17.71 -15.44 0.42
CA GLN A 359 -18.38 -14.68 -0.64
C GLN A 359 -18.05 -13.18 -0.58
N ARG A 360 -18.07 -12.58 0.63
CA ARG A 360 -17.71 -11.15 0.81
C ARG A 360 -16.23 -10.89 0.54
N ASN A 361 -15.36 -11.78 0.96
CA ASN A 361 -13.93 -11.67 0.68
C ASN A 361 -13.66 -11.75 -0.84
N ASN A 362 -14.27 -12.69 -1.55
CA ASN A 362 -14.10 -12.81 -3.01
C ASN A 362 -14.64 -11.58 -3.75
N PHE A 363 -15.76 -11.02 -3.31
CA PHE A 363 -16.27 -9.76 -3.82
C PHE A 363 -15.27 -8.60 -3.62
N MET A 364 -14.67 -8.50 -2.44
CA MET A 364 -13.68 -7.46 -2.15
C MET A 364 -12.38 -7.67 -2.93
N GLU A 365 -11.98 -8.91 -3.18
CA GLU A 365 -10.82 -9.19 -4.07
C GLU A 365 -11.11 -8.80 -5.53
N LEU A 366 -12.33 -9.01 -6.03
CA LEU A 366 -12.75 -8.53 -7.35
C LEU A 366 -12.75 -7.01 -7.43
N PHE A 367 -13.25 -6.33 -6.38
CA PHE A 367 -13.14 -4.87 -6.27
C PHE A 367 -11.68 -4.42 -6.28
N PHE A 368 -10.84 -5.05 -5.47
CA PHE A 368 -9.40 -4.79 -5.43
C PHE A 368 -8.78 -4.90 -6.84
N VAL A 369 -8.99 -6.02 -7.55
CA VAL A 369 -8.41 -6.22 -8.88
C VAL A 369 -8.89 -5.16 -9.86
N THR A 370 -10.19 -4.89 -9.93
CA THR A 370 -10.76 -3.93 -10.90
C THR A 370 -10.33 -2.50 -10.61
N PHE A 371 -10.38 -2.09 -9.35
CA PHE A 371 -10.03 -0.74 -8.91
C PHE A 371 -8.52 -0.47 -9.05
N TYR A 372 -7.67 -1.42 -8.61
CA TYR A 372 -6.23 -1.26 -8.74
C TYR A 372 -5.73 -1.41 -10.18
N SER A 373 -6.44 -2.13 -11.05
CA SER A 373 -6.16 -2.09 -12.49
C SER A 373 -6.37 -0.70 -13.07
N ALA A 374 -7.48 -0.04 -12.74
CA ALA A 374 -7.74 1.33 -13.16
C ALA A 374 -6.66 2.30 -12.65
N ASN A 375 -6.34 2.22 -11.37
CA ASN A 375 -5.36 3.08 -10.72
C ASN A 375 -3.94 2.86 -11.24
N SER A 376 -3.56 1.63 -11.54
CA SER A 376 -2.24 1.28 -12.10
C SER A 376 -2.04 1.87 -13.48
N LEU A 377 -3.03 1.74 -14.37
CA LEU A 377 -2.98 2.34 -15.70
C LEU A 377 -3.01 3.88 -15.65
N MET A 378 -3.82 4.45 -14.75
CA MET A 378 -3.81 5.90 -14.53
C MET A 378 -2.44 6.40 -14.15
N LYS A 379 -1.77 5.71 -13.22
CA LYS A 379 -0.45 6.11 -12.71
C LYS A 379 0.65 5.91 -13.76
N ALA A 380 0.62 4.82 -14.51
CA ALA A 380 1.55 4.56 -15.61
C ALA A 380 1.41 5.63 -16.72
N ASP A 381 0.19 5.91 -17.14
CA ASP A 381 -0.11 6.96 -18.12
C ASP A 381 0.27 8.35 -17.62
N PHE A 382 0.13 8.61 -16.31
CA PHE A 382 0.51 9.88 -15.71
C PHE A 382 2.00 10.20 -15.90
N TRP A 383 2.87 9.19 -15.72
CA TRP A 383 4.31 9.38 -15.92
C TRP A 383 4.73 9.31 -17.39
N LYS A 384 4.07 8.48 -18.19
CA LYS A 384 4.37 8.29 -19.62
C LYS A 384 3.92 9.46 -20.49
N LYS A 385 2.81 10.15 -20.11
CA LYS A 385 2.19 11.22 -20.88
C LYS A 385 2.32 12.54 -20.14
N ASP A 386 2.33 13.65 -20.88
CA ASP A 386 2.29 14.97 -20.26
C ASP A 386 0.83 15.36 -19.96
N LEU A 387 0.39 14.97 -18.75
CA LEU A 387 -0.97 15.20 -18.28
C LEU A 387 -1.04 16.46 -17.40
N ASN A 388 -2.02 17.31 -17.69
CA ASN A 388 -2.45 18.40 -16.81
C ASN A 388 -3.61 17.92 -15.91
N VAL A 389 -4.07 18.79 -15.00
CA VAL A 389 -5.16 18.48 -14.05
C VAL A 389 -6.40 17.94 -14.76
N SER A 390 -6.88 18.61 -15.80
CA SER A 390 -8.11 18.23 -16.52
C SER A 390 -7.96 16.86 -17.19
N LYS A 391 -6.86 16.64 -17.90
CA LYS A 391 -6.58 15.36 -18.57
C LYS A 391 -6.43 14.21 -17.55
N SER A 392 -5.77 14.46 -16.42
CA SER A 392 -5.63 13.47 -15.35
C SER A 392 -6.98 13.10 -14.74
N ASN A 393 -7.84 14.10 -14.48
CA ASN A 393 -9.18 13.88 -13.95
C ASN A 393 -10.06 13.06 -14.92
N SER A 394 -10.06 13.40 -16.22
CA SER A 394 -10.80 12.63 -17.23
C SER A 394 -10.28 11.20 -17.32
N LEU A 395 -8.97 11.03 -17.43
CA LEU A 395 -8.34 9.70 -17.49
C LEU A 395 -8.73 8.81 -16.30
N TYR A 396 -8.66 9.37 -15.09
CA TYR A 396 -9.02 8.64 -13.87
C TYR A 396 -10.49 8.19 -13.89
N SER A 397 -11.42 9.13 -14.15
CA SER A 397 -12.85 8.83 -14.21
C SER A 397 -13.18 7.76 -15.26
N ASP A 398 -12.57 7.85 -16.45
CA ASP A 398 -12.80 6.90 -17.55
C ASP A 398 -12.25 5.50 -17.20
N LEU A 399 -11.06 5.41 -16.63
CA LEU A 399 -10.45 4.13 -16.24
C LEU A 399 -11.24 3.46 -15.11
N VAL A 400 -11.61 4.19 -14.05
CA VAL A 400 -12.41 3.63 -12.96
C VAL A 400 -13.76 3.14 -13.51
N LYS A 401 -14.46 3.94 -14.29
CA LYS A 401 -15.73 3.52 -14.93
C LYS A 401 -15.53 2.30 -15.83
N ARG A 402 -14.44 2.26 -16.61
CA ARG A 402 -14.13 1.14 -17.50
C ARG A 402 -14.00 -0.18 -16.75
N PHE A 403 -13.29 -0.22 -15.63
CA PHE A 403 -13.00 -1.47 -14.92
C PHE A 403 -14.00 -1.81 -13.83
N THR A 404 -14.63 -0.81 -13.19
CA THR A 404 -15.55 -1.05 -12.06
C THR A 404 -17.03 -0.83 -12.40
N GLY A 405 -17.33 -0.16 -13.51
CA GLY A 405 -18.70 0.29 -13.81
C GLY A 405 -19.16 1.50 -12.98
N ILE A 406 -18.44 1.87 -11.93
CA ILE A 406 -18.80 2.99 -11.03
C ILE A 406 -18.32 4.31 -11.65
N LYS A 407 -19.21 5.30 -11.70
CA LYS A 407 -18.83 6.66 -12.09
C LYS A 407 -18.29 7.40 -10.89
N VAL A 408 -17.06 7.90 -10.99
CA VAL A 408 -16.42 8.69 -9.94
C VAL A 408 -16.10 10.09 -10.46
N PRO A 409 -16.17 11.14 -9.61
CA PRO A 409 -15.59 12.45 -9.93
C PRO A 409 -14.11 12.33 -10.27
N GLY A 410 -13.68 13.03 -11.32
CA GLY A 410 -12.31 12.92 -11.78
C GLY A 410 -11.29 13.31 -10.70
N GLU A 411 -11.59 14.31 -9.89
CA GLU A 411 -10.74 14.82 -8.81
C GLU A 411 -10.52 13.81 -7.68
N TYR A 412 -11.33 12.74 -7.60
CA TYR A 412 -11.29 11.78 -6.51
C TYR A 412 -9.92 11.09 -6.35
N TRP A 413 -9.12 10.94 -7.44
CA TRP A 413 -7.77 10.41 -7.35
C TRP A 413 -6.86 11.20 -6.40
N MET A 414 -7.09 12.53 -6.28
CA MET A 414 -6.31 13.39 -5.37
C MET A 414 -6.63 13.17 -3.89
N LEU A 415 -7.77 12.55 -3.60
CA LEU A 415 -8.17 12.13 -2.25
C LEU A 415 -7.71 10.70 -1.91
N HIS A 416 -7.18 9.97 -2.89
CA HIS A 416 -6.61 8.65 -2.65
C HIS A 416 -5.29 8.77 -1.86
N HIS A 417 -4.97 7.76 -1.04
CA HIS A 417 -3.77 7.81 -0.20
C HIS A 417 -2.46 7.61 -0.97
N ILE A 418 -2.50 6.97 -2.16
CA ILE A 418 -1.31 6.63 -2.94
C ILE A 418 -1.22 7.39 -4.27
N LEU A 419 -2.35 7.62 -4.97
CA LEU A 419 -2.32 8.18 -6.33
C LEU A 419 -1.66 9.56 -6.42
N PRO A 420 -1.86 10.48 -5.46
CA PRO A 420 -1.18 11.78 -5.47
C PRO A 420 0.27 11.71 -5.00
N GLU A 421 0.74 10.56 -4.55
CA GLU A 421 2.14 10.39 -4.18
C GLU A 421 3.03 10.27 -5.42
N ALA A 422 4.30 10.64 -5.27
CA ALA A 422 5.24 10.72 -6.39
C ALA A 422 5.70 9.37 -6.91
N ILE A 423 5.54 8.31 -6.12
CA ILE A 423 6.03 6.98 -6.41
C ILE A 423 5.07 6.18 -7.31
N MET A 424 5.61 5.21 -8.00
CA MET A 424 4.88 4.26 -8.82
C MET A 424 4.57 2.98 -8.02
N TYR A 425 3.66 3.10 -7.03
CA TYR A 425 3.40 2.02 -6.05
C TYR A 425 2.25 1.07 -6.48
N VAL A 426 1.20 1.63 -7.06
CA VAL A 426 -0.11 0.97 -7.22
C VAL A 426 -0.06 -0.40 -7.90
N PRO A 427 0.69 -0.61 -9.00
CA PRO A 427 0.74 -1.92 -9.67
C PRO A 427 1.33 -3.03 -8.80
N SER A 428 2.16 -2.68 -7.82
CA SER A 428 2.82 -3.63 -6.92
C SER A 428 1.84 -4.54 -6.20
N TYR A 429 0.68 -4.01 -5.80
CA TYR A 429 -0.37 -4.79 -5.16
C TYR A 429 -0.90 -5.93 -6.02
N LEU A 430 -1.08 -5.70 -7.32
CA LEU A 430 -1.58 -6.74 -8.23
C LEU A 430 -0.54 -7.83 -8.46
N PHE A 431 0.74 -7.45 -8.65
CA PHE A 431 1.84 -8.42 -8.77
C PHE A 431 1.99 -9.23 -7.49
N ALA A 432 1.97 -8.56 -6.35
CA ALA A 432 2.14 -9.19 -5.05
C ALA A 432 0.98 -10.12 -4.70
N ALA A 433 -0.26 -9.80 -5.08
CA ALA A 433 -1.41 -10.68 -4.85
C ALA A 433 -1.25 -12.03 -5.55
N ILE A 434 -0.75 -12.03 -6.81
CA ILE A 434 -0.47 -13.27 -7.54
C ILE A 434 0.69 -14.02 -6.91
N ARG A 435 1.80 -13.34 -6.64
CA ARG A 435 3.00 -13.94 -6.03
C ARG A 435 2.70 -14.52 -4.65
N ALA A 436 1.91 -13.81 -3.82
CA ALA A 436 1.50 -14.30 -2.51
C ALA A 436 0.62 -15.55 -2.61
N LYS A 437 -0.28 -15.63 -3.60
CA LYS A 437 -1.07 -16.84 -3.87
C LYS A 437 -0.20 -18.01 -4.28
N GLU A 438 0.75 -17.79 -5.19
CA GLU A 438 1.68 -18.83 -5.63
C GLU A 438 2.59 -19.30 -4.48
N LEU A 439 3.08 -18.37 -3.65
CA LEU A 439 3.86 -18.69 -2.45
C LEU A 439 3.04 -19.49 -1.42
N ASP A 440 1.77 -19.12 -1.20
CA ASP A 440 0.87 -19.87 -0.33
C ASP A 440 0.71 -21.32 -0.80
N LEU A 441 0.56 -21.56 -2.12
CA LEU A 441 0.51 -22.90 -2.68
C LEU A 441 1.82 -23.68 -2.48
N VAL A 442 2.97 -23.04 -2.60
CA VAL A 442 4.27 -23.66 -2.30
C VAL A 442 4.34 -24.06 -0.82
N LEU A 443 3.89 -23.20 0.10
CA LEU A 443 3.86 -23.49 1.54
C LEU A 443 2.90 -24.64 1.85
N VAL A 444 1.71 -24.64 1.27
CA VAL A 444 0.73 -25.74 1.43
C VAL A 444 1.32 -27.07 0.92
N ASN A 445 1.95 -27.08 -0.23
CA ASN A 445 2.54 -28.30 -0.80
C ASN A 445 3.72 -28.84 0.03
N LYS A 446 4.53 -27.96 0.64
CA LYS A 446 5.71 -28.36 1.42
C LYS A 446 5.39 -28.71 2.88
N PHE A 447 4.46 -27.99 3.50
CA PHE A 447 4.22 -28.00 4.97
C PHE A 447 2.77 -28.33 5.33
N GLY A 448 1.90 -28.54 4.34
CA GLY A 448 0.47 -28.84 4.52
C GLY A 448 -0.40 -27.59 4.70
N GLU A 449 -1.72 -27.83 4.70
CA GLU A 449 -2.75 -26.77 4.72
C GLU A 449 -2.68 -25.82 5.92
N LYS A 450 -1.97 -26.21 6.98
CA LYS A 450 -1.78 -25.44 8.22
C LYS A 450 -0.32 -24.98 8.38
N TRP A 451 0.37 -24.65 7.30
CA TRP A 451 1.78 -24.27 7.30
C TRP A 451 2.14 -23.18 8.31
N TRP A 452 1.20 -22.30 8.68
CA TRP A 452 1.41 -21.24 9.68
C TRP A 452 1.59 -21.78 11.12
N LEU A 453 1.35 -23.07 11.35
CA LEU A 453 1.60 -23.78 12.61
C LEU A 453 2.91 -24.57 12.59
N ASP A 454 3.70 -24.48 11.51
CA ASP A 454 4.95 -25.24 11.34
C ASP A 454 6.17 -24.31 11.38
N LYS A 455 7.05 -24.57 12.36
CA LYS A 455 8.34 -23.89 12.48
C LYS A 455 9.21 -24.04 11.23
N ALA A 456 9.12 -25.14 10.50
CA ALA A 456 9.89 -25.38 9.29
C ALA A 456 9.42 -24.44 8.16
N ALA A 457 8.12 -24.14 8.06
CA ALA A 457 7.59 -23.13 7.15
C ALA A 457 8.14 -21.74 7.49
N GLY A 458 8.21 -21.40 8.78
CA GLY A 458 8.81 -20.14 9.21
C GLY A 458 10.30 -20.03 8.87
N ASN A 459 11.06 -21.10 8.98
CA ASN A 459 12.47 -21.11 8.57
C ASN A 459 12.60 -20.93 7.04
N TYR A 460 11.79 -21.64 6.26
CA TYR A 460 11.74 -21.47 4.81
C TYR A 460 11.44 -20.02 4.41
N LEU A 461 10.46 -19.39 5.05
CA LEU A 461 10.14 -17.98 4.82
C LEU A 461 11.31 -17.04 5.17
N LYS A 462 11.99 -17.27 6.30
CA LYS A 462 13.18 -16.48 6.69
C LYS A 462 14.32 -16.61 5.67
N ASP A 463 14.59 -17.83 5.21
CA ASP A 463 15.62 -18.06 4.19
C ASP A 463 15.27 -17.35 2.89
N LEU A 464 13.98 -17.38 2.49
CA LEU A 464 13.49 -16.69 1.29
C LEU A 464 13.60 -15.16 1.40
N MET A 465 13.33 -14.59 2.57
CA MET A 465 13.36 -13.13 2.82
C MET A 465 14.77 -12.58 3.10
N SER A 466 15.68 -13.43 3.57
CA SER A 466 17.02 -13.04 4.01
C SER A 466 17.85 -12.28 2.96
N PRO A 467 17.75 -12.56 1.62
CA PRO A 467 18.50 -11.85 0.60
C PRO A 467 18.08 -10.38 0.35
N GLY A 468 17.01 -9.89 0.99
CA GLY A 468 16.53 -8.51 0.78
C GLY A 468 16.06 -8.28 -0.66
N SER A 469 16.63 -7.30 -1.36
CA SER A 469 16.25 -7.01 -2.75
C SER A 469 16.64 -8.11 -3.76
N ASP A 470 17.56 -9.02 -3.39
CA ASP A 470 18.02 -10.11 -4.25
C ASP A 470 17.17 -11.38 -4.13
N ILE A 471 15.98 -11.30 -3.59
CA ILE A 471 15.04 -12.43 -3.52
C ILE A 471 14.83 -13.06 -4.90
N ASP A 472 14.95 -14.39 -4.98
CA ASP A 472 14.65 -15.15 -6.20
C ASP A 472 13.15 -15.43 -6.32
N LEU A 473 12.44 -14.53 -7.00
CA LEU A 473 11.01 -14.67 -7.25
C LEU A 473 10.67 -15.89 -8.10
N SER A 474 11.57 -16.31 -9.01
CA SER A 474 11.34 -17.45 -9.91
C SER A 474 11.25 -18.78 -9.16
N SER A 475 11.78 -18.84 -7.94
CA SER A 475 11.72 -20.04 -7.09
C SER A 475 10.30 -20.41 -6.63
N PHE A 476 9.35 -19.49 -6.71
CA PHE A 476 7.97 -19.73 -6.25
C PHE A 476 6.87 -19.07 -7.10
N SER A 477 7.20 -18.19 -8.04
CA SER A 477 6.20 -17.44 -8.82
C SER A 477 6.52 -17.42 -10.31
N ASN A 478 5.48 -17.69 -11.11
CA ASN A 478 5.48 -17.52 -12.57
C ASN A 478 4.51 -16.41 -13.02
N LEU A 479 3.92 -15.67 -12.09
CA LEU A 479 2.87 -14.68 -12.31
C LEU A 479 1.63 -15.29 -13.01
N ASP A 480 1.22 -16.50 -12.62
CA ASP A 480 0.02 -17.14 -13.15
C ASP A 480 -1.26 -16.53 -12.56
N THR A 481 -1.87 -15.66 -13.35
CA THR A 481 -3.13 -15.00 -12.98
C THR A 481 -4.32 -15.96 -12.90
N SER A 482 -4.25 -17.13 -13.53
CA SER A 482 -5.37 -18.06 -13.64
C SER A 482 -5.77 -18.65 -12.29
N LEU A 483 -4.80 -19.00 -11.44
CA LEU A 483 -5.03 -19.56 -10.11
C LEU A 483 -5.74 -18.57 -9.20
N PHE A 484 -5.26 -17.34 -9.17
CA PHE A 484 -5.86 -16.28 -8.36
C PHE A 484 -7.28 -15.93 -8.85
N LEU A 485 -7.46 -15.73 -10.16
CA LEU A 485 -8.76 -15.41 -10.74
C LEU A 485 -9.77 -16.55 -10.58
N LYS A 486 -9.33 -17.82 -10.64
CA LYS A 486 -10.20 -18.97 -10.38
C LYS A 486 -10.69 -18.97 -8.93
N GLU A 487 -9.82 -18.68 -7.96
CA GLU A 487 -10.17 -18.59 -6.55
C GLU A 487 -11.25 -17.52 -6.30
N ILE A 488 -11.00 -16.28 -6.71
CA ILE A 488 -11.94 -15.18 -6.46
C ILE A 488 -13.26 -15.27 -7.22
N ASN A 489 -13.31 -16.08 -8.27
CA ASN A 489 -14.52 -16.36 -9.03
C ASN A 489 -15.30 -17.60 -8.53
N SER A 490 -14.74 -18.39 -7.62
CA SER A 490 -15.29 -19.70 -7.22
C SER A 490 -16.68 -19.62 -6.57
N THR A 491 -17.02 -18.49 -5.96
CA THR A 491 -18.30 -18.27 -5.24
C THR A 491 -19.34 -17.48 -6.03
N ILE A 492 -19.11 -17.20 -7.32
CA ILE A 492 -20.00 -16.37 -8.15
C ILE A 492 -21.03 -17.17 -8.94
N ASN A 493 -20.96 -18.50 -8.90
CA ASN A 493 -21.83 -19.41 -9.62
C ASN A 493 -23.14 -19.72 -8.87
#